data_93e36876451cdc7f75a25683e3b5c7a7
#
_entry.id   93e36876451cdc7f75a25683e3b5c7a7
#
_cell.length_a   1.000
_cell.length_b   1.000
_cell.length_c   1.000
_cell.angle_alpha   90.00
_cell.angle_beta   90.00
_cell.angle_gamma   90.00
#
_symmetry.space_group_name_H-M   'P 1'
#
loop_
_entity.id
_entity.type
_entity.pdbx_description
1 polymer ?
#
loop_
_entity_poly.entity_id
_entity_poly.type
_entity_poly.pdbx_seq_one_letter_code
_entity_poly.pdbx_strand_id
1 'polypeptide(L)'
;MASTCRLYLITPPYIQLPAYSNELKEALDGGDVACLQIRLKHEEDDGIKKITESLQTIVQSYDVAVIMNDRPDLAAELGCDGVHVGQEDTPYAEARSIVGEEKIVGVTCKKSRHLAIEAANDGADYVAFGGFFPSLTKDSAKTERADPEILSWWTNTTNVPCVAIGGITVDNCKMLVESGADMVCVVSGVWDYPTGPAAAVSDFNKVFVS
;
A
#
# COMPACT_ATOMS: atom_id res chain seq x y z
N MET A 1 9.96 -20.62 -7.26
CA MET A 1 8.93 -20.00 -8.13
C MET A 1 9.09 -18.50 -7.93
N ALA A 2 9.22 -17.72 -9.00
CA ALA A 2 9.23 -16.26 -8.86
C ALA A 2 7.91 -15.85 -8.21
N SER A 3 7.95 -15.07 -7.13
CA SER A 3 6.76 -14.49 -6.51
C SER A 3 6.13 -13.57 -7.55
N THR A 4 4.87 -13.77 -7.86
CA THR A 4 4.16 -12.87 -8.76
C THR A 4 3.89 -11.58 -8.00
N CYS A 5 4.36 -10.44 -8.50
CA CYS A 5 4.09 -9.13 -7.90
C CYS A 5 2.57 -8.91 -7.80
N ARG A 6 2.11 -8.28 -6.72
CA ARG A 6 0.68 -8.02 -6.48
C ARG A 6 0.38 -6.53 -6.35
N LEU A 7 -0.86 -6.16 -6.59
CA LEU A 7 -1.30 -4.77 -6.49
C LEU A 7 -1.69 -4.42 -5.04
N TYR A 8 -1.18 -3.29 -4.55
CA TYR A 8 -1.49 -2.71 -3.26
C TYR A 8 -2.22 -1.38 -3.50
N LEU A 9 -3.49 -1.29 -3.15
CA LEU A 9 -4.29 -0.08 -3.32
C LEU A 9 -4.22 0.81 -2.08
N ILE A 10 -4.18 2.13 -2.29
CA ILE A 10 -4.47 3.12 -1.24
C ILE A 10 -5.71 3.90 -1.64
N THR A 11 -6.58 4.19 -0.69
CA THR A 11 -7.75 5.03 -0.92
C THR A 11 -7.35 6.41 -1.42
N PRO A 12 -8.17 7.08 -2.26
CA PRO A 12 -7.96 8.49 -2.56
C PRO A 12 -8.05 9.34 -1.27
N PRO A 13 -7.48 10.56 -1.25
CA PRO A 13 -7.41 11.39 -0.05
C PRO A 13 -8.79 11.83 0.47
N TYR A 14 -9.79 11.83 -0.39
CA TYR A 14 -11.18 12.17 -0.08
C TYR A 14 -12.10 11.10 -0.62
N ILE A 15 -13.02 10.63 0.21
CA ILE A 15 -13.99 9.59 -0.14
C ILE A 15 -15.40 10.11 0.10
N GLN A 16 -16.29 9.89 -0.88
CA GLN A 16 -17.72 10.13 -0.74
C GLN A 16 -18.48 8.81 -0.87
N LEU A 17 -19.02 8.33 0.22
CA LEU A 17 -19.93 7.19 0.19
C LEU A 17 -21.32 7.63 -0.32
N PRO A 18 -22.05 6.79 -1.12
CA PRO A 18 -21.69 5.43 -1.55
C PRO A 18 -20.90 5.36 -2.88
N ALA A 19 -20.60 6.50 -3.54
CA ALA A 19 -19.96 6.50 -4.86
C ALA A 19 -18.66 5.68 -4.88
N TYR A 20 -17.76 5.98 -3.95
CA TYR A 20 -16.46 5.28 -3.86
C TYR A 20 -16.63 3.77 -3.58
N SER A 21 -17.68 3.37 -2.89
CA SER A 21 -17.95 1.93 -2.68
C SER A 21 -18.18 1.18 -4.00
N ASN A 22 -18.78 1.83 -5.00
CA ASN A 22 -18.96 1.24 -6.34
C ASN A 22 -17.63 1.23 -7.11
N GLU A 23 -16.88 2.32 -7.08
CA GLU A 23 -15.55 2.39 -7.70
C GLU A 23 -14.59 1.33 -7.12
N LEU A 24 -14.64 1.11 -5.79
CA LEU A 24 -13.85 0.06 -5.14
C LEU A 24 -14.24 -1.33 -5.63
N LYS A 25 -15.54 -1.63 -5.74
CA LYS A 25 -16.01 -2.92 -6.30
C LYS A 25 -15.52 -3.10 -7.73
N GLU A 26 -15.66 -2.07 -8.57
CA GLU A 26 -15.14 -2.12 -9.94
C GLU A 26 -13.63 -2.39 -9.97
N ALA A 27 -12.83 -1.73 -9.09
CA ALA A 27 -11.41 -2.01 -8.99
C ALA A 27 -11.13 -3.48 -8.63
N LEU A 28 -11.83 -4.02 -7.63
CA LEU A 28 -11.65 -5.39 -7.17
C LEU A 28 -12.13 -6.42 -8.19
N ASP A 29 -13.15 -6.11 -8.99
CA ASP A 29 -13.61 -6.94 -10.12
C ASP A 29 -12.56 -6.97 -11.26
N GLY A 30 -11.64 -6.01 -11.30
CA GLY A 30 -10.61 -5.90 -12.34
C GLY A 30 -9.49 -6.95 -12.26
N GLY A 31 -9.27 -7.58 -11.10
CA GLY A 31 -8.22 -8.61 -10.95
C GLY A 31 -7.66 -8.73 -9.54
N ASP A 32 -6.44 -9.29 -9.42
CA ASP A 32 -5.80 -9.54 -8.13
C ASP A 32 -5.34 -8.25 -7.45
N VAL A 33 -5.76 -8.09 -6.20
CA VAL A 33 -5.35 -7.02 -5.28
C VAL A 33 -4.93 -7.67 -3.96
N ALA A 34 -3.75 -7.34 -3.46
CA ALA A 34 -3.23 -7.88 -2.20
C ALA A 34 -3.91 -7.25 -0.98
N CYS A 35 -4.03 -5.92 -0.98
CA CYS A 35 -4.63 -5.19 0.12
C CYS A 35 -5.13 -3.81 -0.30
N LEU A 36 -6.02 -3.26 0.53
CA LEU A 36 -6.47 -1.87 0.48
C LEU A 36 -6.00 -1.14 1.75
N GLN A 37 -5.20 -0.10 1.60
CA GLN A 37 -4.86 0.80 2.70
C GLN A 37 -5.88 1.94 2.80
N ILE A 38 -6.49 2.08 3.97
CA ILE A 38 -7.39 3.19 4.32
C ILE A 38 -6.52 4.37 4.77
N ARG A 39 -6.43 5.42 3.93
CA ARG A 39 -5.60 6.59 4.16
C ARG A 39 -6.41 7.89 3.99
N LEU A 40 -7.00 8.36 5.10
CA LEU A 40 -7.94 9.48 5.15
C LEU A 40 -7.41 10.60 6.06
N LYS A 41 -6.28 11.22 5.69
CA LYS A 41 -5.56 12.21 6.52
C LYS A 41 -6.34 13.50 6.82
N HIS A 42 -7.45 13.72 6.16
CA HIS A 42 -8.28 14.93 6.31
C HIS A 42 -9.62 14.64 7.03
N GLU A 43 -9.83 13.38 7.42
CA GLU A 43 -11.02 12.97 8.15
C GLU A 43 -10.75 12.90 9.66
N GLU A 44 -11.77 13.19 10.45
CA GLU A 44 -11.77 12.95 11.89
C GLU A 44 -12.04 11.47 12.17
N ASP A 45 -11.75 11.01 13.38
CA ASP A 45 -11.85 9.59 13.78
C ASP A 45 -13.21 8.97 13.46
N ASP A 46 -14.31 9.64 13.72
CA ASP A 46 -15.67 9.14 13.43
C ASP A 46 -15.89 8.95 11.90
N GLY A 47 -15.33 9.84 11.09
CA GLY A 47 -15.35 9.73 9.63
C GLY A 47 -14.54 8.53 9.16
N ILE A 48 -13.31 8.38 9.68
CA ILE A 48 -12.43 7.24 9.38
C ILE A 48 -13.14 5.93 9.74
N LYS A 49 -13.70 5.82 10.94
CA LYS A 49 -14.42 4.63 11.40
C LYS A 49 -15.57 4.26 10.49
N LYS A 50 -16.47 5.20 10.22
CA LYS A 50 -17.63 4.99 9.34
C LYS A 50 -17.23 4.54 7.93
N ILE A 51 -16.21 5.17 7.34
CA ILE A 51 -15.74 4.82 6.01
C ILE A 51 -15.09 3.44 6.04
N THR A 52 -14.23 3.17 7.01
CA THR A 52 -13.53 1.88 7.14
C THR A 52 -14.52 0.72 7.27
N GLU A 53 -15.52 0.80 8.17
CA GLU A 53 -16.56 -0.22 8.33
C GLU A 53 -17.31 -0.50 7.03
N SER A 54 -17.65 0.56 6.28
CA SER A 54 -18.35 0.42 5.00
C SER A 54 -17.49 -0.28 3.95
N LEU A 55 -16.20 0.08 3.84
CA LEU A 55 -15.29 -0.48 2.84
C LEU A 55 -14.82 -1.89 3.22
N GLN A 56 -14.60 -2.16 4.50
CA GLN A 56 -14.14 -3.46 5.01
C GLN A 56 -15.10 -4.58 4.63
N THR A 57 -16.41 -4.36 4.74
CA THR A 57 -17.42 -5.33 4.30
C THR A 57 -17.30 -5.69 2.82
N ILE A 58 -16.95 -4.70 1.98
CA ILE A 58 -16.73 -4.93 0.53
C ILE A 58 -15.43 -5.72 0.33
N VAL A 59 -14.34 -5.24 0.89
CA VAL A 59 -12.98 -5.78 0.68
C VAL A 59 -12.88 -7.22 1.15
N GLN A 60 -13.50 -7.56 2.28
CA GLN A 60 -13.55 -8.93 2.81
C GLN A 60 -14.25 -9.92 1.88
N SER A 61 -15.23 -9.47 1.08
CA SER A 61 -15.91 -10.35 0.11
C SER A 61 -15.02 -10.77 -1.07
N TYR A 62 -13.86 -10.10 -1.25
CA TYR A 62 -12.86 -10.38 -2.27
C TYR A 62 -11.58 -11.04 -1.73
N ASP A 63 -11.54 -11.40 -0.44
CA ASP A 63 -10.35 -11.94 0.24
C ASP A 63 -9.13 -11.00 0.15
N VAL A 64 -9.38 -9.69 0.26
CA VAL A 64 -8.38 -8.62 0.21
C VAL A 64 -8.17 -8.06 1.61
N ALA A 65 -6.92 -7.89 2.04
CA ALA A 65 -6.59 -7.37 3.37
C ALA A 65 -6.88 -5.87 3.50
N VAL A 66 -7.34 -5.45 4.68
CA VAL A 66 -7.54 -4.02 5.03
C VAL A 66 -6.41 -3.55 5.93
N ILE A 67 -5.65 -2.57 5.47
CA ILE A 67 -4.52 -1.96 6.19
C ILE A 67 -4.89 -0.53 6.60
N MET A 68 -4.82 -0.20 7.88
CA MET A 68 -5.02 1.15 8.37
C MET A 68 -3.73 1.97 8.23
N ASN A 69 -3.83 3.22 7.75
CA ASN A 69 -2.67 4.10 7.64
C ASN A 69 -2.43 4.87 8.96
N ASP A 70 -1.21 4.87 9.50
CA ASP A 70 -0.68 5.66 10.62
C ASP A 70 -1.37 5.46 12.00
N ARG A 71 -2.51 4.79 12.09
CA ARG A 71 -3.38 4.70 13.28
C ARG A 71 -3.54 3.25 13.77
N PRO A 72 -2.56 2.70 14.51
CA PRO A 72 -2.68 1.33 15.07
C PRO A 72 -3.85 1.18 16.05
N ASP A 73 -4.22 2.25 16.77
CA ASP A 73 -5.38 2.30 17.66
C ASP A 73 -6.69 2.04 16.89
N LEU A 74 -6.90 2.73 15.77
CA LEU A 74 -8.08 2.51 14.92
C LEU A 74 -8.01 1.15 14.19
N ALA A 75 -6.82 0.70 13.80
CA ALA A 75 -6.67 -0.62 13.22
C ALA A 75 -7.13 -1.73 14.18
N ALA A 76 -6.74 -1.64 15.46
CA ALA A 76 -7.16 -2.57 16.50
C ALA A 76 -8.65 -2.46 16.82
N GLU A 77 -9.18 -1.24 16.98
CA GLU A 77 -10.59 -0.98 17.30
C GLU A 77 -11.54 -1.53 16.23
N LEU A 78 -11.19 -1.33 14.96
CA LEU A 78 -12.01 -1.72 13.80
C LEU A 78 -11.73 -3.14 13.30
N GLY A 79 -10.78 -3.85 13.90
CA GLY A 79 -10.42 -5.20 13.51
C GLY A 79 -9.80 -5.30 12.12
N CYS A 80 -9.11 -4.26 11.65
CA CYS A 80 -8.36 -4.30 10.38
C CYS A 80 -7.34 -5.45 10.38
N ASP A 81 -6.91 -5.88 9.18
CA ASP A 81 -5.91 -6.94 9.03
C ASP A 81 -4.51 -6.47 9.38
N GLY A 82 -4.29 -5.15 9.39
CA GLY A 82 -3.01 -4.58 9.79
C GLY A 82 -2.97 -3.06 9.80
N VAL A 83 -1.76 -2.55 10.04
CA VAL A 83 -1.45 -1.12 10.04
C VAL A 83 -0.18 -0.86 9.22
N HIS A 84 -0.12 0.29 8.59
CA HIS A 84 1.09 0.81 7.93
C HIS A 84 1.54 2.08 8.62
N VAL A 85 2.79 2.14 9.08
CA VAL A 85 3.37 3.29 9.78
C VAL A 85 4.56 3.88 9.02
N GLY A 86 4.71 5.19 9.09
CA GLY A 86 5.86 5.91 8.57
C GLY A 86 6.86 6.25 9.68
N GLN A 87 7.92 6.98 9.31
CA GLN A 87 9.03 7.32 10.21
C GLN A 87 8.70 8.42 11.23
N GLU A 88 7.58 9.13 11.03
CA GLU A 88 7.13 10.23 11.90
C GLU A 88 5.84 9.87 12.64
N ASP A 89 5.35 8.63 12.41
CA ASP A 89 4.13 8.09 13.01
C ASP A 89 4.46 7.23 14.24
N THR A 90 3.50 6.45 14.73
CA THR A 90 3.73 5.52 15.84
C THR A 90 4.89 4.56 15.53
N PRO A 91 5.89 4.44 16.41
CA PRO A 91 7.01 3.52 16.20
C PRO A 91 6.55 2.07 16.04
N TYR A 92 7.31 1.27 15.24
CA TYR A 92 6.97 -0.12 14.96
C TYR A 92 6.62 -0.94 16.21
N ALA A 93 7.47 -0.92 17.24
CA ALA A 93 7.28 -1.72 18.46
C ALA A 93 5.97 -1.37 19.20
N GLU A 94 5.61 -0.09 19.22
CA GLU A 94 4.37 0.38 19.81
C GLU A 94 3.16 -0.03 18.94
N ALA A 95 3.25 0.16 17.62
CA ALA A 95 2.21 -0.25 16.68
C ALA A 95 1.95 -1.77 16.80
N ARG A 96 3.00 -2.59 16.81
CA ARG A 96 2.92 -4.04 17.02
C ARG A 96 2.24 -4.39 18.35
N SER A 97 2.62 -3.72 19.44
CA SER A 97 2.01 -3.94 20.75
C SER A 97 0.51 -3.64 20.78
N ILE A 98 0.06 -2.63 20.02
CA ILE A 98 -1.35 -2.22 19.94
C ILE A 98 -2.16 -3.21 19.10
N VAL A 99 -1.67 -3.56 17.89
CA VAL A 99 -2.45 -4.42 16.98
C VAL A 99 -2.32 -5.91 17.28
N GLY A 100 -1.26 -6.33 17.97
CA GLY A 100 -0.98 -7.74 18.32
C GLY A 100 -0.15 -8.48 17.26
N GLU A 101 0.35 -9.68 17.64
CA GLU A 101 1.31 -10.46 16.87
C GLU A 101 0.74 -11.03 15.55
N GLU A 102 -0.56 -11.27 15.47
CA GLU A 102 -1.22 -11.88 14.32
C GLU A 102 -1.58 -10.86 13.21
N LYS A 103 -1.40 -9.56 13.49
CA LYS A 103 -1.76 -8.50 12.54
C LYS A 103 -0.56 -8.04 11.73
N ILE A 104 -0.81 -7.57 10.51
CA ILE A 104 0.23 -7.08 9.62
C ILE A 104 0.70 -5.70 10.08
N VAL A 105 2.01 -5.50 10.21
CA VAL A 105 2.61 -4.18 10.44
C VAL A 105 3.63 -3.88 9.35
N GLY A 106 3.29 -2.96 8.46
CA GLY A 106 4.17 -2.49 7.41
C GLY A 106 4.86 -1.18 7.77
N VAL A 107 6.09 -0.98 7.29
CA VAL A 107 6.90 0.21 7.62
C VAL A 107 7.41 0.92 6.37
N THR A 108 7.17 2.23 6.28
CA THR A 108 7.77 3.07 5.23
C THR A 108 9.25 3.32 5.53
N CYS A 109 10.13 2.90 4.62
CA CYS A 109 11.59 3.09 4.73
C CYS A 109 12.15 4.13 3.73
N LYS A 110 11.28 4.78 2.95
CA LYS A 110 11.67 5.77 1.93
C LYS A 110 12.71 5.18 0.96
N LYS A 111 13.93 5.73 0.90
CA LYS A 111 15.07 5.21 0.11
C LYS A 111 16.22 4.68 0.99
N SER A 112 15.95 4.45 2.28
CA SER A 112 16.97 4.09 3.26
C SER A 112 17.08 2.59 3.45
N ARG A 113 18.22 2.03 3.05
CA ARG A 113 18.60 0.63 3.34
C ARG A 113 18.68 0.37 4.84
N HIS A 114 19.18 1.36 5.61
CA HIS A 114 19.33 1.27 7.07
C HIS A 114 17.97 1.11 7.75
N LEU A 115 17.02 2.01 7.48
CA LEU A 115 15.66 1.93 8.05
C LEU A 115 14.95 0.62 7.70
N ALA A 116 15.19 0.09 6.49
CA ALA A 116 14.59 -1.16 6.09
C ALA A 116 15.16 -2.36 6.85
N ILE A 117 16.47 -2.40 7.08
CA ILE A 117 17.12 -3.43 7.89
C ILE A 117 16.66 -3.35 9.35
N GLU A 118 16.56 -2.16 9.92
CA GLU A 118 16.04 -1.97 11.30
C GLU A 118 14.60 -2.48 11.39
N ALA A 119 13.70 -2.05 10.50
CA ALA A 119 12.31 -2.49 10.49
C ALA A 119 12.18 -4.02 10.35
N ALA A 120 12.99 -4.64 9.47
CA ALA A 120 12.99 -6.09 9.31
C ALA A 120 13.51 -6.84 10.55
N ASN A 121 14.56 -6.33 11.18
CA ASN A 121 15.09 -6.89 12.43
C ASN A 121 14.11 -6.79 13.59
N ASP A 122 13.31 -5.71 13.61
CA ASP A 122 12.25 -5.52 14.60
C ASP A 122 11.03 -6.41 14.34
N GLY A 123 10.92 -7.03 13.15
CA GLY A 123 9.86 -7.97 12.78
C GLY A 123 8.74 -7.39 11.92
N ALA A 124 9.00 -6.33 11.15
CA ALA A 124 8.03 -5.80 10.19
C ALA A 124 7.64 -6.85 9.14
N ASP A 125 6.34 -6.96 8.85
CA ASP A 125 5.81 -7.94 7.88
C ASP A 125 6.11 -7.55 6.44
N TYR A 126 6.30 -6.26 6.17
CA TYR A 126 6.81 -5.74 4.91
C TYR A 126 7.43 -4.36 5.11
N VAL A 127 8.30 -3.97 4.18
CA VAL A 127 8.86 -2.62 4.10
C VAL A 127 8.40 -1.93 2.81
N ALA A 128 8.24 -0.60 2.86
CA ALA A 128 7.89 0.17 1.67
C ALA A 128 9.00 1.13 1.27
N PHE A 129 9.46 1.00 0.01
CA PHE A 129 10.43 1.89 -0.61
C PHE A 129 9.76 2.87 -1.58
N GLY A 130 10.24 4.12 -1.60
CA GLY A 130 9.73 5.14 -2.52
C GLY A 130 10.13 6.56 -2.13
N GLY A 131 9.68 7.66 -2.84
CA GLY A 131 8.94 7.64 -4.13
C GLY A 131 9.86 7.42 -5.32
N PHE A 132 9.41 6.51 -6.16
CA PHE A 132 10.19 6.20 -7.37
C PHE A 132 9.95 7.21 -8.49
N PHE A 133 8.71 7.69 -8.64
CA PHE A 133 8.34 8.62 -9.70
C PHE A 133 7.69 9.90 -9.13
N PRO A 134 7.56 10.99 -9.92
CA PRO A 134 6.84 12.17 -9.50
C PRO A 134 5.39 11.81 -9.14
N SER A 135 4.91 12.36 -8.03
CA SER A 135 3.52 12.14 -7.60
C SER A 135 2.77 13.46 -7.56
N LEU A 136 1.52 13.45 -8.01
CA LEU A 136 0.60 14.58 -7.91
C LEU A 136 0.06 14.77 -6.49
N THR A 137 0.15 13.74 -5.64
CA THR A 137 -0.44 13.70 -4.30
C THR A 137 0.48 14.17 -3.17
N LYS A 138 1.74 14.43 -3.45
CA LYS A 138 2.71 15.01 -2.49
C LYS A 138 3.52 16.10 -3.19
N ASP A 139 3.96 17.09 -2.43
CA ASP A 139 4.88 18.15 -2.88
C ASP A 139 6.25 17.52 -3.18
N SER A 140 6.32 16.81 -4.32
CA SER A 140 7.42 15.93 -4.71
C SER A 140 8.61 16.66 -5.32
N ALA A 141 8.52 17.98 -5.47
CA ALA A 141 9.56 18.80 -6.11
C ALA A 141 10.89 18.84 -5.34
N LYS A 142 10.92 18.43 -4.06
CA LYS A 142 12.11 18.50 -3.18
C LYS A 142 12.59 17.16 -2.66
N THR A 143 11.89 16.05 -2.97
CA THR A 143 12.26 14.74 -2.43
C THR A 143 13.11 13.98 -3.45
N GLU A 144 14.34 13.62 -3.09
CA GLU A 144 15.17 12.72 -3.89
C GLU A 144 14.46 11.38 -4.08
N ARG A 145 14.43 10.89 -5.31
CA ARG A 145 13.76 9.65 -5.69
C ARG A 145 14.55 8.43 -5.22
N ALA A 146 13.82 7.35 -4.94
CA ALA A 146 14.45 6.05 -4.76
C ALA A 146 14.93 5.49 -6.10
N ASP A 147 16.07 4.81 -6.09
CA ASP A 147 16.57 4.07 -7.24
C ASP A 147 15.96 2.66 -7.20
N PRO A 148 15.45 2.11 -8.32
CA PRO A 148 14.98 0.74 -8.39
C PRO A 148 15.98 -0.32 -7.93
N GLU A 149 17.28 -0.06 -7.99
CA GLU A 149 18.35 -0.94 -7.44
C GLU A 149 18.10 -1.30 -5.96
N ILE A 150 17.42 -0.43 -5.18
CA ILE A 150 17.12 -0.73 -3.78
C ILE A 150 16.22 -1.97 -3.62
N LEU A 151 15.32 -2.22 -4.56
CA LEU A 151 14.45 -3.40 -4.58
C LEU A 151 15.27 -4.67 -4.82
N SER A 152 16.11 -4.68 -5.85
CA SER A 152 16.99 -5.81 -6.15
C SER A 152 17.97 -6.10 -5.01
N TRP A 153 18.51 -5.04 -4.41
CA TRP A 153 19.35 -5.19 -3.22
C TRP A 153 18.58 -5.84 -2.07
N TRP A 154 17.33 -5.39 -1.83
CA TRP A 154 16.49 -5.89 -0.73
C TRP A 154 16.14 -7.36 -0.90
N THR A 155 15.62 -7.76 -2.04
CA THR A 155 15.22 -9.14 -2.32
C THR A 155 16.39 -10.13 -2.32
N ASN A 156 17.61 -9.65 -2.60
CA ASN A 156 18.83 -10.46 -2.44
C ASN A 156 19.36 -10.50 -0.99
N THR A 157 18.86 -9.65 -0.10
CA THR A 157 19.37 -9.52 1.28
C THR A 157 18.47 -10.23 2.29
N THR A 158 17.16 -10.27 2.05
CA THR A 158 16.16 -10.73 3.01
C THR A 158 14.95 -11.35 2.32
N ASN A 159 14.16 -12.11 3.10
CA ASN A 159 12.86 -12.66 2.68
C ASN A 159 11.67 -11.78 3.10
N VAL A 160 11.90 -10.65 3.78
CA VAL A 160 10.82 -9.72 4.13
C VAL A 160 10.31 -9.04 2.87
N PRO A 161 9.01 -9.13 2.55
CA PRO A 161 8.44 -8.53 1.34
C PRO A 161 8.68 -7.03 1.24
N CYS A 162 8.83 -6.53 0.02
CA CYS A 162 8.94 -5.10 -0.23
C CYS A 162 7.84 -4.55 -1.14
N VAL A 163 7.42 -3.34 -0.81
CA VAL A 163 6.41 -2.56 -1.54
C VAL A 163 7.09 -1.40 -2.24
N ALA A 164 6.90 -1.26 -3.54
CA ALA A 164 7.30 -0.07 -4.29
C ALA A 164 6.16 0.96 -4.32
N ILE A 165 6.44 2.22 -3.95
CA ILE A 165 5.43 3.28 -3.92
C ILE A 165 5.95 4.60 -4.51
N GLY A 166 5.02 5.40 -5.05
CA GLY A 166 5.22 6.80 -5.44
C GLY A 166 5.19 7.03 -6.94
N GLY A 167 4.10 7.63 -7.42
CA GLY A 167 3.90 8.03 -8.81
C GLY A 167 3.83 6.88 -9.81
N ILE A 168 3.45 5.69 -9.35
CA ILE A 168 3.44 4.47 -10.16
C ILE A 168 2.18 4.42 -11.01
N THR A 169 2.36 4.07 -12.30
CA THR A 169 1.32 3.88 -13.31
C THR A 169 1.55 2.55 -14.03
N VAL A 170 0.59 2.11 -14.82
CA VAL A 170 0.74 0.90 -15.68
C VAL A 170 1.98 1.01 -16.58
N ASP A 171 2.24 2.21 -17.13
CA ASP A 171 3.35 2.42 -18.08
C ASP A 171 4.74 2.35 -17.45
N ASN A 172 4.86 2.61 -16.13
CA ASN A 172 6.17 2.68 -15.48
C ASN A 172 6.41 1.58 -14.43
N CYS A 173 5.43 0.75 -14.09
CA CYS A 173 5.56 -0.25 -13.03
C CYS A 173 6.46 -1.42 -13.40
N LYS A 174 6.59 -1.77 -14.68
CA LYS A 174 7.33 -2.95 -15.14
C LYS A 174 8.77 -3.00 -14.62
N MET A 175 9.49 -1.89 -14.66
CA MET A 175 10.85 -1.83 -14.16
C MET A 175 10.99 -2.12 -12.66
N LEU A 176 9.95 -1.77 -11.85
CA LEU A 176 9.94 -2.04 -10.42
C LEU A 176 9.66 -3.52 -10.14
N VAL A 177 8.78 -4.13 -10.92
CA VAL A 177 8.51 -5.58 -10.88
C VAL A 177 9.76 -6.36 -11.24
N GLU A 178 10.41 -6.02 -12.35
CA GLU A 178 11.67 -6.63 -12.80
C GLU A 178 12.83 -6.41 -11.82
N SER A 179 12.77 -5.32 -11.02
CA SER A 179 13.72 -5.04 -9.94
C SER A 179 13.41 -5.80 -8.64
N GLY A 180 12.33 -6.56 -8.58
CA GLY A 180 12.02 -7.44 -7.45
C GLY A 180 11.00 -6.88 -6.44
N ALA A 181 10.14 -5.93 -6.82
CA ALA A 181 9.02 -5.52 -5.97
C ALA A 181 8.05 -6.69 -5.77
N ASP A 182 7.75 -7.05 -4.53
CA ASP A 182 6.71 -8.03 -4.20
C ASP A 182 5.31 -7.43 -4.34
N MET A 183 5.19 -6.12 -4.10
CA MET A 183 3.95 -5.37 -4.31
C MET A 183 4.23 -4.00 -4.91
N VAL A 184 3.31 -3.55 -5.76
CA VAL A 184 3.28 -2.20 -6.33
C VAL A 184 2.11 -1.42 -5.72
N CYS A 185 2.41 -0.32 -5.04
CA CYS A 185 1.45 0.48 -4.30
C CYS A 185 1.04 1.72 -5.10
N VAL A 186 -0.27 1.88 -5.32
CA VAL A 186 -0.84 2.91 -6.18
C VAL A 186 -2.02 3.65 -5.56
N VAL A 187 -2.20 4.91 -5.97
CA VAL A 187 -3.37 5.74 -5.70
C VAL A 187 -3.95 6.20 -7.04
N SER A 188 -3.47 7.32 -7.58
CA SER A 188 -3.95 7.91 -8.84
C SER A 188 -3.79 6.99 -10.05
N GLY A 189 -2.81 6.09 -10.05
CA GLY A 189 -2.64 5.10 -11.11
C GLY A 189 -3.84 4.16 -11.31
N VAL A 190 -4.72 4.06 -10.30
CA VAL A 190 -5.99 3.31 -10.40
C VAL A 190 -7.18 4.24 -10.38
N TRP A 191 -7.27 5.15 -9.41
CA TRP A 191 -8.48 5.98 -9.26
C TRP A 191 -8.68 7.03 -10.33
N ASP A 192 -7.59 7.53 -10.94
CA ASP A 192 -7.62 8.50 -12.04
C ASP A 192 -7.35 7.85 -13.41
N TYR A 193 -7.48 6.51 -13.51
CA TYR A 193 -7.22 5.80 -14.76
C TYR A 193 -8.28 6.12 -15.82
N PRO A 194 -7.89 6.47 -17.07
CA PRO A 194 -8.82 7.02 -18.06
C PRO A 194 -10.02 6.13 -18.39
N THR A 195 -9.87 4.82 -18.32
CA THR A 195 -10.91 3.82 -18.64
C THR A 195 -11.52 3.16 -17.40
N GLY A 196 -11.27 3.74 -16.22
CA GLY A 196 -11.84 3.31 -14.95
C GLY A 196 -10.98 2.34 -14.16
N PRO A 197 -11.31 2.14 -12.86
CA PRO A 197 -10.48 1.40 -11.93
C PRO A 197 -10.37 -0.09 -12.28
N ALA A 198 -11.42 -0.73 -12.80
CA ALA A 198 -11.36 -2.13 -13.24
C ALA A 198 -10.32 -2.34 -14.35
N ALA A 199 -10.29 -1.47 -15.35
CA ALA A 199 -9.32 -1.54 -16.43
C ALA A 199 -7.89 -1.31 -15.90
N ALA A 200 -7.70 -0.36 -14.98
CA ALA A 200 -6.42 -0.11 -14.35
C ALA A 200 -5.87 -1.37 -13.65
N VAL A 201 -6.66 -1.98 -12.77
CA VAL A 201 -6.26 -3.20 -12.05
C VAL A 201 -5.93 -4.33 -13.01
N SER A 202 -6.77 -4.55 -14.03
CA SER A 202 -6.52 -5.55 -15.08
C SER A 202 -5.20 -5.29 -15.82
N ASP A 203 -4.91 -4.04 -16.18
CA ASP A 203 -3.70 -3.71 -16.92
C ASP A 203 -2.44 -3.81 -16.05
N PHE A 204 -2.49 -3.42 -14.77
CA PHE A 204 -1.40 -3.69 -13.81
C PHE A 204 -1.13 -5.19 -13.69
N ASN A 205 -2.18 -6.01 -13.50
CA ASN A 205 -2.03 -7.46 -13.35
C ASN A 205 -1.41 -8.11 -14.61
N LYS A 206 -1.72 -7.63 -15.82
CA LYS A 206 -1.08 -8.09 -17.05
C LYS A 206 0.43 -7.82 -17.05
N VAL A 207 0.86 -6.65 -16.56
CA VAL A 207 2.29 -6.31 -16.45
C VAL A 207 2.99 -7.23 -15.44
N PHE A 208 2.34 -7.59 -14.34
CA PHE A 208 2.94 -8.41 -13.28
C PHE A 208 3.23 -9.86 -13.71
N VAL A 209 2.58 -10.35 -14.75
CA VAL A 209 2.77 -11.72 -15.29
C VAL A 209 3.51 -11.75 -16.63
N SER A 210 3.97 -10.59 -17.14
CA SER A 210 4.56 -10.44 -18.49
C SER A 210 6.07 -10.71 -18.56
#